data_1484af5d783ef241f26adb94875ad386
#
_entry.id   1484af5d783ef241f26adb94875ad386
#
_cell.length_a   1.000
_cell.length_b   1.000
_cell.length_c   1.000
_cell.angle_alpha   90.00
_cell.angle_beta   90.00
_cell.angle_gamma   90.00
#
_symmetry.space_group_name_H-M   'P 1'
#
loop_
_entity.id
_entity.type
_entity.pdbx_description
1 polymer ?
#
loop_
_entity_poly.entity_id
_entity_poly.type
_entity_poly.pdbx_seq_one_letter_code
_entity_poly.pdbx_strand_id
1 'polypeptide(L)'
;MASVSLRHINKVYPNGFEAVKDFNLEIEEKEFIVFVGPSGCGKSTTLRMIAGLADISSGELRIGGKVVNDTEPKDRDIAMIFQNYALYQRMTVYENMAFGLKLRKTPRDEIDRMVREAAKILELEALLDRRPKALSDGQKLRVAMGRAIVCGPKVFLIGEPPSNLDAKLRRQMRFELFRLHQRLGMTVIYVTNDPVEAMMLGTRVVVMNGGVLQQADTPQMLCDYPRNLFVAGFVGSPQMNFVDAACKAAGGKLYLTAGSLELEIPVEQVKKFTDGGYVGKTVVLGVRGED
;
A
#
# COMPACT_ATOMS: atom_id res chain seq x y z
N MET A 1 14.57 -0.41 -12.11
CA MET A 1 13.66 -0.10 -10.98
C MET A 1 14.40 0.74 -9.97
N ALA A 2 13.75 1.33 -9.00
CA ALA A 2 14.40 2.14 -8.00
C ALA A 2 13.82 1.86 -6.62
N SER A 3 14.67 1.95 -5.60
CA SER A 3 14.28 2.03 -4.20
C SER A 3 13.67 3.41 -3.88
N VAL A 4 12.86 3.47 -2.82
CA VAL A 4 12.32 4.73 -2.30
C VAL A 4 12.62 4.81 -0.81
N SER A 5 13.24 5.91 -0.39
CA SER A 5 13.59 6.16 1.01
C SER A 5 12.86 7.41 1.50
N LEU A 6 12.12 7.25 2.59
CA LEU A 6 11.44 8.33 3.30
C LEU A 6 12.08 8.44 4.69
N ARG A 7 12.67 9.60 5.01
CA ARG A 7 13.38 9.83 6.28
C ARG A 7 12.83 11.06 6.97
N HIS A 8 12.27 10.86 8.16
CA HIS A 8 11.67 11.90 8.99
C HIS A 8 10.66 12.77 8.23
N ILE A 9 9.87 12.15 7.33
CA ILE A 9 8.91 12.86 6.48
C ILE A 9 7.75 13.36 7.33
N ASN A 10 7.50 14.67 7.25
CA ASN A 10 6.38 15.34 7.88
C ASN A 10 5.55 16.12 6.84
N LYS A 11 4.24 16.16 7.05
CA LYS A 11 3.33 17.03 6.30
C LYS A 11 2.42 17.78 7.24
N VAL A 12 2.61 19.09 7.29
CA VAL A 12 1.74 20.03 7.98
C VAL A 12 1.07 20.93 6.95
N TYR A 13 -0.24 21.02 6.99
CA TYR A 13 -1.01 21.91 6.13
C TYR A 13 -1.08 23.32 6.71
N PRO A 14 -1.40 24.37 5.89
CA PRO A 14 -1.44 25.77 6.37
C PRO A 14 -2.38 26.01 7.56
N ASN A 15 -3.39 25.17 7.75
CA ASN A 15 -4.32 25.22 8.89
C ASN A 15 -3.78 24.56 10.17
N GLY A 16 -2.50 24.14 10.19
CA GLY A 16 -1.85 23.47 11.31
C GLY A 16 -2.13 21.96 11.41
N PHE A 17 -2.92 21.39 10.49
CA PHE A 17 -3.21 19.95 10.52
C PHE A 17 -1.98 19.13 10.10
N GLU A 18 -1.51 18.27 10.98
CA GLU A 18 -0.41 17.35 10.76
C GLU A 18 -0.93 16.04 10.14
N ALA A 19 -0.83 15.93 8.83
CA ALA A 19 -1.33 14.78 8.07
C ALA A 19 -0.38 13.58 8.06
N VAL A 20 0.93 13.83 8.19
CA VAL A 20 1.99 12.80 8.27
C VAL A 20 3.03 13.28 9.29
N LYS A 21 3.44 12.36 10.18
CA LYS A 21 4.27 12.65 11.34
C LYS A 21 5.44 11.69 11.39
N ASP A 22 6.65 12.20 11.31
CA ASP A 22 7.92 11.45 11.42
C ASP A 22 7.90 10.11 10.69
N PHE A 23 7.47 10.12 9.43
CA PHE A 23 7.30 8.91 8.64
C PHE A 23 8.65 8.43 8.11
N ASN A 24 9.07 7.25 8.56
CA ASN A 24 10.34 6.63 8.21
C ASN A 24 10.09 5.28 7.53
N LEU A 25 10.57 5.11 6.28
CA LEU A 25 10.38 3.89 5.51
C LEU A 25 11.42 3.76 4.41
N GLU A 26 12.06 2.59 4.33
CA GLU A 26 12.88 2.20 3.19
C GLU A 26 12.11 1.16 2.37
N ILE A 27 11.95 1.40 1.07
CA ILE A 27 11.29 0.52 0.10
C ILE A 27 12.33 0.04 -0.88
N GLU A 28 12.48 -1.27 -0.96
CA GLU A 28 13.47 -1.91 -1.83
C GLU A 28 13.00 -1.95 -3.29
N GLU A 29 13.95 -2.17 -4.20
CA GLU A 29 13.62 -2.38 -5.60
C GLU A 29 12.76 -3.63 -5.78
N LYS A 30 11.79 -3.54 -6.70
CA LYS A 30 10.85 -4.62 -7.04
C LYS A 30 9.90 -5.03 -5.90
N GLU A 31 9.82 -4.25 -4.84
CA GLU A 31 8.89 -4.48 -3.75
C GLU A 31 7.47 -4.06 -4.15
N PHE A 32 6.47 -4.84 -3.75
CA PHE A 32 5.06 -4.43 -3.78
C PHE A 32 4.65 -4.05 -2.37
N ILE A 33 4.75 -2.77 -2.05
CA ILE A 33 4.40 -2.28 -0.72
C ILE A 33 2.99 -1.69 -0.71
N VAL A 34 2.22 -2.00 0.32
CA VAL A 34 0.84 -1.53 0.47
C VAL A 34 0.71 -0.65 1.71
N PHE A 35 0.25 0.59 1.53
CA PHE A 35 -0.13 1.47 2.64
C PHE A 35 -1.59 1.24 2.98
N VAL A 36 -1.86 0.87 4.22
CA VAL A 36 -3.21 0.57 4.71
C VAL A 36 -3.50 1.27 6.03
N GLY A 37 -4.77 1.56 6.30
CA GLY A 37 -5.20 2.23 7.53
C GLY A 37 -6.56 2.91 7.34
N PRO A 38 -7.15 3.48 8.39
CA PRO A 38 -8.42 4.19 8.31
C PRO A 38 -8.39 5.36 7.33
N SER A 39 -9.58 5.80 6.89
CA SER A 39 -9.69 7.01 6.07
C SER A 39 -9.12 8.23 6.82
N GLY A 40 -8.36 9.07 6.09
CA GLY A 40 -7.74 10.27 6.68
C GLY A 40 -6.44 10.04 7.47
N CYS A 41 -5.91 8.80 7.57
CA CYS A 41 -4.68 8.53 8.34
C CYS A 41 -3.37 8.90 7.63
N GLY A 42 -3.40 9.61 6.48
CA GLY A 42 -2.20 10.13 5.82
C GLY A 42 -1.71 9.35 4.60
N LYS A 43 -2.25 8.17 4.26
CA LYS A 43 -1.81 7.32 3.12
C LYS A 43 -1.73 8.05 1.79
N SER A 44 -2.86 8.64 1.38
CA SER A 44 -2.95 9.37 0.10
C SER A 44 -2.09 10.63 0.11
N THR A 45 -1.90 11.27 1.26
CA THR A 45 -0.98 12.40 1.43
C THR A 45 0.46 11.95 1.21
N THR A 46 0.88 10.84 1.83
CA THR A 46 2.22 10.26 1.64
C THR A 46 2.45 9.88 0.18
N LEU A 47 1.47 9.21 -0.46
CA LEU A 47 1.56 8.89 -1.88
C LEU A 47 1.72 10.14 -2.76
N ARG A 48 0.98 11.23 -2.47
CA ARG A 48 1.07 12.49 -3.20
C ARG A 48 2.40 13.20 -2.98
N MET A 49 3.00 13.11 -1.78
CA MET A 49 4.34 13.64 -1.52
C MET A 49 5.41 12.89 -2.32
N ILE A 50 5.33 11.55 -2.39
CA ILE A 50 6.22 10.75 -3.25
C ILE A 50 6.05 11.14 -4.72
N ALA A 51 4.81 11.39 -5.15
CA ALA A 51 4.51 11.83 -6.51
C ALA A 51 4.96 13.28 -6.83
N GLY A 52 5.29 14.09 -5.83
CA GLY A 52 5.55 15.53 -6.01
C GLY A 52 4.28 16.35 -6.23
N LEU A 53 3.11 15.79 -5.91
CA LEU A 53 1.81 16.46 -5.99
C LEU A 53 1.40 17.14 -4.68
N ALA A 54 2.22 17.00 -3.66
CA ALA A 54 2.13 17.71 -2.39
C ALA A 54 3.55 17.93 -1.87
N ASP A 55 3.81 19.13 -1.34
CA ASP A 55 5.10 19.48 -0.77
C ASP A 55 5.32 18.72 0.55
N ILE A 56 6.57 18.36 0.79
CA ILE A 56 7.05 17.82 2.06
C ILE A 56 7.35 19.00 2.99
N SER A 57 6.82 18.99 4.22
CA SER A 57 7.07 20.08 5.18
C SER A 57 8.45 19.98 5.82
N SER A 58 8.92 18.76 6.10
CA SER A 58 10.30 18.47 6.55
C SER A 58 10.63 17.01 6.31
N GLY A 59 11.91 16.68 6.39
CA GLY A 59 12.43 15.33 6.12
C GLY A 59 13.01 15.22 4.70
N GLU A 60 13.43 14.03 4.33
CA GLU A 60 14.12 13.76 3.07
C GLU A 60 13.46 12.58 2.33
N LEU A 61 13.11 12.81 1.07
CA LEU A 61 12.61 11.78 0.14
C LEU A 61 13.67 11.49 -0.92
N ARG A 62 14.00 10.20 -1.09
CA ARG A 62 14.89 9.74 -2.17
C ARG A 62 14.20 8.73 -3.06
N ILE A 63 14.47 8.80 -4.36
CA ILE A 63 14.08 7.81 -5.37
C ILE A 63 15.35 7.39 -6.12
N GLY A 64 15.71 6.10 -6.05
CA GLY A 64 16.96 5.59 -6.64
C GLY A 64 18.20 6.27 -6.08
N GLY A 65 18.23 6.55 -4.77
CA GLY A 65 19.32 7.23 -4.07
C GLY A 65 19.38 8.75 -4.27
N LYS A 66 18.61 9.33 -5.21
CA LYS A 66 18.59 10.76 -5.50
C LYS A 66 17.53 11.46 -4.64
N VAL A 67 17.89 12.56 -3.97
CA VAL A 67 16.92 13.42 -3.25
C VAL A 67 15.99 14.08 -4.26
N VAL A 68 14.69 14.03 -4.01
CA VAL A 68 13.65 14.51 -4.94
C VAL A 68 12.64 15.46 -4.30
N ASN A 69 12.92 16.00 -3.11
CA ASN A 69 12.02 16.93 -2.42
C ASN A 69 11.52 18.05 -3.34
N ASP A 70 12.45 18.74 -4.03
CA ASP A 70 12.19 19.89 -4.89
C ASP A 70 12.08 19.51 -6.38
N THR A 71 12.10 18.22 -6.71
CA THR A 71 11.99 17.74 -8.09
C THR A 71 10.53 17.77 -8.52
N GLU A 72 10.23 18.35 -9.69
CA GLU A 72 8.88 18.35 -10.25
C GLU A 72 8.39 16.92 -10.55
N PRO A 73 7.06 16.66 -10.48
CA PRO A 73 6.49 15.33 -10.71
C PRO A 73 6.94 14.66 -12.02
N LYS A 74 7.06 15.45 -13.10
CA LYS A 74 7.46 14.94 -14.44
C LYS A 74 8.90 14.41 -14.48
N ASP A 75 9.77 14.87 -13.56
CA ASP A 75 11.21 14.58 -13.52
C ASP A 75 11.58 13.55 -12.43
N ARG A 76 10.57 12.97 -11.71
CA ARG A 76 10.79 11.96 -10.67
C ARG A 76 10.90 10.54 -11.19
N ASP A 77 10.76 10.29 -12.48
CA ASP A 77 10.72 8.95 -13.10
C ASP A 77 9.69 8.00 -12.45
N ILE A 78 8.55 8.53 -12.07
CA ILE A 78 7.43 7.79 -11.49
C ILE A 78 6.22 7.77 -12.41
N ALA A 79 5.35 6.80 -12.24
CA ALA A 79 4.02 6.81 -12.83
C ALA A 79 2.96 6.70 -11.74
N MET A 80 1.90 7.50 -11.83
CA MET A 80 0.79 7.46 -10.91
C MET A 80 -0.50 7.06 -11.62
N ILE A 81 -1.17 6.05 -11.07
CA ILE A 81 -2.49 5.61 -11.51
C ILE A 81 -3.51 6.17 -10.50
N PHE A 82 -4.37 7.06 -11.00
CA PHE A 82 -5.42 7.69 -10.19
C PHE A 82 -6.65 6.80 -10.06
N GLN A 83 -7.47 7.06 -9.05
CA GLN A 83 -8.73 6.37 -8.76
C GLN A 83 -9.65 6.15 -9.97
N ASN A 84 -9.75 7.14 -10.85
CA ASN A 84 -10.63 7.13 -12.03
C ASN A 84 -9.91 6.73 -13.33
N TYR A 85 -8.73 6.07 -13.21
CA TYR A 85 -7.84 5.72 -14.33
C TYR A 85 -7.35 6.91 -15.17
N ALA A 86 -8.00 8.08 -15.07
CA ALA A 86 -7.71 9.33 -15.77
C ALA A 86 -7.43 9.14 -17.28
N LEU A 87 -8.23 8.27 -17.96
CA LEU A 87 -8.09 8.02 -19.38
C LEU A 87 -8.70 9.17 -20.19
N TYR A 88 -8.01 9.55 -21.26
CA TYR A 88 -8.51 10.53 -22.22
C TYR A 88 -9.63 9.91 -23.05
N GLN A 89 -10.88 10.29 -22.77
CA GLN A 89 -12.09 9.64 -23.30
C GLN A 89 -12.24 9.77 -24.82
N ARG A 90 -11.66 10.80 -25.42
CA ARG A 90 -11.70 11.05 -26.88
C ARG A 90 -10.59 10.35 -27.65
N MET A 91 -9.57 9.85 -26.97
CA MET A 91 -8.43 9.15 -27.53
C MET A 91 -8.68 7.64 -27.56
N THR A 92 -8.10 6.95 -28.55
CA THR A 92 -8.05 5.49 -28.58
C THR A 92 -7.14 4.93 -27.47
N VAL A 93 -7.13 3.61 -27.28
CA VAL A 93 -6.18 2.93 -26.38
C VAL A 93 -4.75 3.25 -26.79
N TYR A 94 -4.43 3.12 -28.07
CA TYR A 94 -3.11 3.46 -28.61
C TYR A 94 -2.71 4.91 -28.28
N GLU A 95 -3.61 5.86 -28.55
CA GLU A 95 -3.36 7.28 -28.30
C GLU A 95 -3.18 7.60 -26.82
N ASN A 96 -3.98 6.96 -25.94
CA ASN A 96 -3.82 7.08 -24.50
C ASN A 96 -2.43 6.61 -24.06
N MET A 97 -1.97 5.45 -24.54
CA MET A 97 -0.64 4.91 -24.20
C MET A 97 0.49 5.77 -24.78
N ALA A 98 0.36 6.23 -26.01
CA ALA A 98 1.35 7.03 -26.73
C ALA A 98 1.49 8.47 -26.19
N PHE A 99 0.51 8.98 -25.45
CA PHE A 99 0.41 10.41 -25.13
C PHE A 99 1.67 10.96 -24.42
N GLY A 100 2.14 10.29 -23.38
CA GLY A 100 3.33 10.70 -22.63
C GLY A 100 4.60 10.73 -23.48
N LEU A 101 4.76 9.75 -24.36
CA LEU A 101 5.90 9.68 -25.30
C LEU A 101 5.85 10.81 -26.34
N LYS A 102 4.65 11.15 -26.84
CA LYS A 102 4.45 12.29 -27.75
C LYS A 102 4.86 13.61 -27.09
N LEU A 103 4.50 13.82 -25.82
CA LEU A 103 4.92 15.02 -25.08
C LEU A 103 6.44 15.11 -24.90
N ARG A 104 7.12 13.96 -24.76
CA ARG A 104 8.59 13.86 -24.70
C ARG A 104 9.25 13.99 -26.07
N LYS A 105 8.48 14.21 -27.14
CA LYS A 105 8.94 14.30 -28.54
C LYS A 105 9.69 13.05 -29.02
N THR A 106 9.32 11.88 -28.50
CA THR A 106 9.87 10.58 -28.93
C THR A 106 9.56 10.35 -30.42
N PRO A 107 10.47 9.77 -31.23
CA PRO A 107 10.23 9.44 -32.63
C PRO A 107 9.01 8.53 -32.81
N ARG A 108 8.29 8.69 -33.93
CA ARG A 108 7.04 7.94 -34.19
C ARG A 108 7.23 6.41 -34.19
N ASP A 109 8.29 5.95 -34.81
CA ASP A 109 8.60 4.51 -34.94
C ASP A 109 8.90 3.90 -33.56
N GLU A 110 9.57 4.66 -32.72
CA GLU A 110 9.86 4.24 -31.34
C GLU A 110 8.58 4.22 -30.49
N ILE A 111 7.70 5.23 -30.64
CA ILE A 111 6.38 5.23 -29.97
C ILE A 111 5.58 3.98 -30.38
N ASP A 112 5.51 3.68 -31.67
CA ASP A 112 4.73 2.51 -32.14
C ASP A 112 5.29 1.20 -31.56
N ARG A 113 6.61 1.03 -31.58
CA ARG A 113 7.28 -0.12 -30.98
C ARG A 113 6.95 -0.26 -29.49
N MET A 114 7.16 0.80 -28.69
CA MET A 114 6.95 0.79 -27.23
C MET A 114 5.49 0.54 -26.86
N VAL A 115 4.54 1.16 -27.60
CA VAL A 115 3.11 0.96 -27.35
C VAL A 115 2.69 -0.47 -27.67
N ARG A 116 3.16 -1.05 -28.78
CA ARG A 116 2.81 -2.44 -29.15
C ARG A 116 3.42 -3.46 -28.21
N GLU A 117 4.67 -3.26 -27.78
CA GLU A 117 5.32 -4.09 -26.77
C GLU A 117 4.53 -4.07 -25.44
N ALA A 118 4.15 -2.88 -24.96
CA ALA A 118 3.33 -2.75 -23.76
C ALA A 118 1.93 -3.35 -23.94
N ALA A 119 1.29 -3.15 -25.12
CA ALA A 119 0.00 -3.71 -25.42
C ALA A 119 0.02 -5.25 -25.44
N LYS A 120 1.09 -5.87 -25.94
CA LYS A 120 1.29 -7.32 -25.90
C LYS A 120 1.41 -7.84 -24.46
N ILE A 121 2.17 -7.14 -23.62
CA ILE A 121 2.32 -7.48 -22.19
C ILE A 121 0.96 -7.44 -21.48
N LEU A 122 0.13 -6.44 -21.81
CA LEU A 122 -1.13 -6.15 -21.15
C LEU A 122 -2.35 -6.80 -21.83
N GLU A 123 -2.14 -7.58 -22.89
CA GLU A 123 -3.21 -8.24 -23.66
C GLU A 123 -4.23 -7.19 -24.23
N LEU A 124 -3.71 -6.08 -24.75
CA LEU A 124 -4.49 -4.98 -25.30
C LEU A 124 -4.39 -4.85 -26.83
N GLU A 125 -3.65 -5.72 -27.52
CA GLU A 125 -3.35 -5.60 -28.95
C GLU A 125 -4.63 -5.45 -29.80
N ALA A 126 -5.64 -6.29 -29.55
CA ALA A 126 -6.93 -6.26 -30.26
C ALA A 126 -7.82 -5.05 -29.88
N LEU A 127 -7.39 -4.24 -28.91
CA LEU A 127 -8.16 -3.12 -28.35
C LEU A 127 -7.55 -1.76 -28.69
N LEU A 128 -6.40 -1.71 -29.36
CA LEU A 128 -5.62 -0.47 -29.58
C LEU A 128 -6.44 0.64 -30.25
N ASP A 129 -7.35 0.29 -31.16
CA ASP A 129 -8.20 1.25 -31.89
C ASP A 129 -9.50 1.60 -31.15
N ARG A 130 -9.80 0.93 -30.02
CA ARG A 130 -11.00 1.22 -29.23
C ARG A 130 -10.82 2.46 -28.37
N ARG A 131 -11.95 3.09 -28.04
CA ARG A 131 -11.99 4.20 -27.07
C ARG A 131 -12.41 3.70 -25.69
N PRO A 132 -12.08 4.43 -24.59
CA PRO A 132 -12.38 4.01 -23.23
C PRO A 132 -13.85 3.64 -22.95
N LYS A 133 -14.80 4.27 -23.62
CA LYS A 133 -16.24 3.94 -23.49
C LYS A 133 -16.59 2.50 -23.91
N ALA A 134 -15.80 1.90 -24.80
CA ALA A 134 -16.01 0.53 -25.30
C ALA A 134 -15.20 -0.51 -24.52
N LEU A 135 -14.65 -0.17 -23.37
CA LEU A 135 -13.79 -1.03 -22.54
C LEU A 135 -14.48 -1.38 -21.23
N SER A 136 -14.25 -2.61 -20.75
CA SER A 136 -14.53 -2.97 -19.36
C SER A 136 -13.59 -2.23 -18.40
N ASP A 137 -13.92 -2.16 -17.11
CA ASP A 137 -13.08 -1.46 -16.14
C ASP A 137 -11.72 -2.15 -15.94
N GLY A 138 -11.66 -3.49 -16.01
CA GLY A 138 -10.37 -4.20 -16.04
C GLY A 138 -9.51 -3.85 -17.25
N GLN A 139 -10.14 -3.67 -18.43
CA GLN A 139 -9.44 -3.20 -19.62
C GLN A 139 -8.99 -1.74 -19.47
N LYS A 140 -9.83 -0.86 -18.91
CA LYS A 140 -9.45 0.53 -18.60
C LYS A 140 -8.24 0.60 -17.65
N LEU A 141 -8.21 -0.24 -16.63
CA LEU A 141 -7.05 -0.35 -15.73
C LEU A 141 -5.80 -0.74 -16.52
N ARG A 142 -5.88 -1.79 -17.34
CA ARG A 142 -4.73 -2.22 -18.17
C ARG A 142 -4.26 -1.10 -19.11
N VAL A 143 -5.17 -0.31 -19.69
CA VAL A 143 -4.80 0.86 -20.51
C VAL A 143 -4.10 1.94 -19.67
N ALA A 144 -4.58 2.24 -18.45
CA ALA A 144 -3.92 3.18 -17.55
C ALA A 144 -2.51 2.71 -17.16
N MET A 145 -2.35 1.41 -16.90
CA MET A 145 -1.03 0.81 -16.67
C MET A 145 -0.14 0.88 -17.91
N GLY A 146 -0.70 0.60 -19.11
CA GLY A 146 0.04 0.72 -20.37
C GLY A 146 0.57 2.12 -20.61
N ARG A 147 -0.25 3.14 -20.36
CA ARG A 147 0.17 4.54 -20.39
C ARG A 147 1.33 4.83 -19.42
N ALA A 148 1.33 4.18 -18.28
CA ALA A 148 2.41 4.30 -17.31
C ALA A 148 3.68 3.55 -17.75
N ILE A 149 3.54 2.30 -18.17
CA ILE A 149 4.66 1.40 -18.52
C ILE A 149 5.47 1.91 -19.70
N VAL A 150 4.82 2.43 -20.75
CA VAL A 150 5.50 2.93 -21.95
C VAL A 150 6.49 4.05 -21.65
N CYS A 151 6.30 4.79 -20.55
CA CYS A 151 7.22 5.85 -20.13
C CYS A 151 8.44 5.35 -19.37
N GLY A 152 8.54 4.03 -19.08
CA GLY A 152 9.65 3.41 -18.37
C GLY A 152 9.88 3.94 -16.95
N PRO A 153 8.83 4.08 -16.12
CA PRO A 153 9.01 4.65 -14.78
C PRO A 153 9.80 3.68 -13.89
N LYS A 154 10.49 4.24 -12.91
CA LYS A 154 11.23 3.46 -11.92
C LYS A 154 10.33 2.96 -10.77
N VAL A 155 9.28 3.72 -10.44
CA VAL A 155 8.33 3.42 -9.35
C VAL A 155 6.90 3.66 -9.83
N PHE A 156 6.00 2.75 -9.48
CA PHE A 156 4.58 2.87 -9.73
C PHE A 156 3.83 3.24 -8.46
N LEU A 157 3.05 4.30 -8.54
CA LEU A 157 2.18 4.77 -7.47
C LEU A 157 0.74 4.50 -7.84
N ILE A 158 0.04 3.74 -7.03
CA ILE A 158 -1.36 3.37 -7.28
C ILE A 158 -2.20 3.91 -6.12
N GLY A 159 -3.05 4.88 -6.43
CA GLY A 159 -4.00 5.43 -5.47
C GLY A 159 -5.12 4.45 -5.14
N GLU A 160 -5.87 4.77 -4.09
CA GLU A 160 -7.01 3.98 -3.66
C GLU A 160 -7.99 3.72 -4.81
N PRO A 161 -8.45 2.46 -5.03
CA PRO A 161 -9.43 2.19 -6.05
C PRO A 161 -10.78 2.89 -5.75
N PRO A 162 -11.58 3.19 -6.78
CA PRO A 162 -12.90 3.82 -6.58
C PRO A 162 -13.76 3.00 -5.61
N SER A 163 -14.38 3.67 -4.64
CA SER A 163 -15.25 3.02 -3.64
C SER A 163 -16.50 2.36 -4.24
N ASN A 164 -16.92 2.81 -5.44
CA ASN A 164 -18.09 2.29 -6.17
C ASN A 164 -17.81 1.04 -7.01
N LEU A 165 -16.58 0.49 -6.99
CA LEU A 165 -16.29 -0.77 -7.66
C LEU A 165 -16.96 -1.93 -6.92
N ASP A 166 -17.63 -2.81 -7.68
CA ASP A 166 -18.16 -4.05 -7.14
C ASP A 166 -17.05 -5.02 -6.68
N ALA A 167 -17.37 -5.95 -5.78
CA ALA A 167 -16.41 -6.88 -5.20
C ALA A 167 -15.73 -7.79 -6.24
N LYS A 168 -16.45 -8.15 -7.32
CA LYS A 168 -15.91 -9.00 -8.39
C LYS A 168 -14.84 -8.25 -9.19
N LEU A 169 -15.13 -7.02 -9.56
CA LEU A 169 -14.21 -6.18 -10.33
C LEU A 169 -12.97 -5.82 -9.50
N ARG A 170 -13.15 -5.53 -8.20
CA ARG A 170 -12.05 -5.26 -7.27
C ARG A 170 -11.12 -6.47 -7.14
N ARG A 171 -11.69 -7.70 -7.10
CA ARG A 171 -10.91 -8.95 -7.11
C ARG A 171 -10.14 -9.14 -8.42
N GLN A 172 -10.75 -8.86 -9.56
CA GLN A 172 -10.07 -8.93 -10.86
C GLN A 172 -8.92 -7.93 -10.94
N MET A 173 -9.13 -6.70 -10.49
CA MET A 173 -8.09 -5.67 -10.41
C MET A 173 -6.86 -6.11 -9.60
N ARG A 174 -7.11 -6.69 -8.43
CA ARG A 174 -6.05 -7.22 -7.55
C ARG A 174 -5.22 -8.28 -8.28
N PHE A 175 -5.88 -9.24 -8.91
CA PHE A 175 -5.22 -10.30 -9.66
C PHE A 175 -4.36 -9.75 -10.81
N GLU A 176 -4.89 -8.79 -11.57
CA GLU A 176 -4.15 -8.15 -12.67
C GLU A 176 -2.91 -7.38 -12.16
N LEU A 177 -3.05 -6.62 -11.07
CA LEU A 177 -1.93 -5.89 -10.45
C LEU A 177 -0.84 -6.84 -9.97
N PHE A 178 -1.21 -7.92 -9.28
CA PHE A 178 -0.29 -8.94 -8.81
C PHE A 178 0.45 -9.61 -9.99
N ARG A 179 -0.29 -10.06 -11.01
CA ARG A 179 0.28 -10.70 -12.20
C ARG A 179 1.26 -9.78 -12.94
N LEU A 180 0.92 -8.50 -13.05
CA LEU A 180 1.78 -7.52 -13.71
C LEU A 180 3.03 -7.20 -12.89
N HIS A 181 2.90 -7.08 -11.58
CA HIS A 181 4.06 -6.95 -10.69
C HIS A 181 5.04 -8.11 -10.85
N GLN A 182 4.54 -9.35 -10.79
CA GLN A 182 5.35 -10.56 -10.99
C GLN A 182 6.06 -10.58 -12.35
N ARG A 183 5.34 -10.17 -13.41
CA ARG A 183 5.87 -10.20 -14.79
C ARG A 183 6.89 -9.11 -15.06
N LEU A 184 6.70 -7.92 -14.49
CA LEU A 184 7.50 -6.72 -14.81
C LEU A 184 8.56 -6.42 -13.75
N GLY A 185 8.50 -7.04 -12.56
CA GLY A 185 9.42 -6.78 -11.45
C GLY A 185 9.44 -5.30 -11.05
N MET A 186 8.28 -4.64 -11.03
CA MET A 186 8.17 -3.21 -10.73
C MET A 186 8.25 -2.92 -9.23
N THR A 187 8.79 -1.77 -8.84
CA THR A 187 8.59 -1.23 -7.49
C THR A 187 7.21 -0.57 -7.47
N VAL A 188 6.32 -1.04 -6.61
CA VAL A 188 4.92 -0.58 -6.53
C VAL A 188 4.60 -0.08 -5.13
N ILE A 189 4.01 1.10 -5.03
CA ILE A 189 3.41 1.63 -3.79
C ILE A 189 1.89 1.73 -4.04
N TYR A 190 1.14 0.91 -3.34
CA TYR A 190 -0.31 0.81 -3.45
C TYR A 190 -0.99 1.34 -2.18
N VAL A 191 -2.09 2.06 -2.32
CA VAL A 191 -2.87 2.59 -1.20
C VAL A 191 -4.26 1.98 -1.18
N THR A 192 -4.66 1.47 -0.02
CA THR A 192 -6.03 0.96 0.20
C THR A 192 -6.50 1.22 1.63
N ASN A 193 -7.82 1.23 1.85
CA ASN A 193 -8.42 1.20 3.19
C ASN A 193 -8.81 -0.24 3.61
N ASP A 194 -8.71 -1.21 2.71
CA ASP A 194 -9.11 -2.60 2.94
C ASP A 194 -7.90 -3.43 3.44
N PRO A 195 -7.87 -3.86 4.72
CA PRO A 195 -6.77 -4.67 5.26
C PRO A 195 -6.66 -6.03 4.56
N VAL A 196 -7.77 -6.63 4.12
CA VAL A 196 -7.74 -7.91 3.40
C VAL A 196 -7.02 -7.75 2.06
N GLU A 197 -7.30 -6.67 1.35
CA GLU A 197 -6.62 -6.34 0.10
C GLU A 197 -5.11 -6.13 0.31
N ALA A 198 -4.74 -5.40 1.37
CA ALA A 198 -3.34 -5.15 1.70
C ALA A 198 -2.57 -6.45 1.99
N MET A 199 -3.17 -7.34 2.78
CA MET A 199 -2.56 -8.63 3.14
C MET A 199 -2.43 -9.60 1.97
N MET A 200 -3.31 -9.48 0.95
CA MET A 200 -3.26 -10.34 -0.25
C MET A 200 -2.24 -9.87 -1.29
N LEU A 201 -2.00 -8.57 -1.42
CA LEU A 201 -1.19 -7.99 -2.48
C LEU A 201 0.24 -7.66 -2.05
N GLY A 202 0.40 -7.19 -0.81
CA GLY A 202 1.66 -6.66 -0.34
C GLY A 202 2.72 -7.74 -0.13
N THR A 203 3.91 -7.57 -0.68
CA THR A 203 5.10 -8.26 -0.18
C THR A 203 5.45 -7.75 1.21
N ARG A 204 5.17 -6.47 1.44
CA ARG A 204 5.20 -5.79 2.74
C ARG A 204 4.04 -4.82 2.86
N VAL A 205 3.48 -4.70 4.06
CA VAL A 205 2.32 -3.85 4.35
C VAL A 205 2.71 -2.83 5.42
N VAL A 206 2.36 -1.57 5.16
CA VAL A 206 2.56 -0.43 6.06
C VAL A 206 1.23 -0.06 6.68
N VAL A 207 1.07 -0.33 7.94
CA VAL A 207 -0.13 0.06 8.69
C VAL A 207 0.05 1.48 9.22
N MET A 208 -0.88 2.37 8.88
CA MET A 208 -0.86 3.78 9.28
C MET A 208 -2.07 4.14 10.12
N ASN A 209 -1.86 4.99 11.14
CA ASN A 209 -2.94 5.57 11.92
C ASN A 209 -2.58 6.99 12.40
N GLY A 210 -3.48 7.96 12.27
CA GLY A 210 -3.31 9.32 12.76
C GLY A 210 -2.07 10.06 12.22
N GLY A 211 -1.65 9.77 10.98
CA GLY A 211 -0.45 10.33 10.36
C GLY A 211 0.85 9.59 10.69
N VAL A 212 0.80 8.56 11.53
CA VAL A 212 1.97 7.82 12.02
C VAL A 212 2.01 6.41 11.42
N LEU A 213 3.21 5.96 11.04
CA LEU A 213 3.48 4.57 10.70
C LEU A 213 3.43 3.73 11.99
N GLN A 214 2.49 2.79 12.07
CA GLN A 214 2.33 1.91 13.22
C GLN A 214 3.24 0.69 13.14
N GLN A 215 3.25 0.02 11.99
CA GLN A 215 4.13 -1.11 11.69
C GLN A 215 4.28 -1.26 10.18
N ALA A 216 5.47 -1.66 9.73
CA ALA A 216 5.75 -2.01 8.34
C ALA A 216 6.44 -3.37 8.31
N ASP A 217 5.74 -4.40 7.80
CA ASP A 217 6.23 -5.77 7.84
C ASP A 217 5.55 -6.66 6.77
N THR A 218 5.99 -7.92 6.68
CA THR A 218 5.28 -8.90 5.85
C THR A 218 3.87 -9.15 6.40
N PRO A 219 2.90 -9.56 5.56
CA PRO A 219 1.56 -9.92 6.03
C PRO A 219 1.56 -10.88 7.23
N GLN A 220 2.40 -11.92 7.17
CA GLN A 220 2.51 -12.92 8.24
C GLN A 220 2.96 -12.29 9.56
N MET A 221 4.02 -11.45 9.53
CA MET A 221 4.53 -10.80 10.74
C MET A 221 3.53 -9.82 11.36
N LEU A 222 2.71 -9.15 10.55
CA LEU A 222 1.65 -8.28 11.04
C LEU A 222 0.55 -9.06 11.76
N CYS A 223 0.26 -10.30 11.32
CA CYS A 223 -0.70 -11.18 11.96
C CYS A 223 -0.15 -11.78 13.25
N ASP A 224 1.06 -12.33 13.20
CA ASP A 224 1.62 -13.13 14.30
C ASP A 224 2.25 -12.25 15.39
N TYR A 225 2.83 -11.11 15.00
CA TYR A 225 3.58 -10.20 15.89
C TYR A 225 3.15 -8.74 15.71
N PRO A 226 1.86 -8.42 15.96
CA PRO A 226 1.39 -7.04 15.89
C PRO A 226 2.08 -6.19 16.97
N ARG A 227 2.60 -5.03 16.56
CA ARG A 227 3.39 -4.15 17.44
C ARG A 227 2.55 -3.51 18.54
N ASN A 228 1.27 -3.33 18.32
CA ASN A 228 0.33 -2.70 19.25
C ASN A 228 -1.11 -3.17 19.02
N LEU A 229 -2.01 -2.80 19.94
CA LEU A 229 -3.42 -3.16 19.88
C LEU A 229 -4.13 -2.66 18.60
N PHE A 230 -3.72 -1.49 18.09
CA PHE A 230 -4.29 -0.98 16.86
C PHE A 230 -3.99 -1.91 15.67
N VAL A 231 -2.72 -2.29 15.49
CA VAL A 231 -2.34 -3.22 14.40
C VAL A 231 -3.02 -4.57 14.59
N ALA A 232 -3.03 -5.11 15.82
CA ALA A 232 -3.66 -6.39 16.13
C ALA A 232 -5.15 -6.43 15.76
N GLY A 233 -5.89 -5.35 16.07
CA GLY A 233 -7.32 -5.25 15.77
C GLY A 233 -7.64 -4.84 14.35
N PHE A 234 -6.70 -4.13 13.68
CA PHE A 234 -6.91 -3.67 12.30
C PHE A 234 -6.62 -4.75 11.26
N VAL A 235 -5.63 -5.62 11.54
CA VAL A 235 -5.16 -6.68 10.65
C VAL A 235 -5.86 -8.00 10.97
N GLY A 236 -6.32 -8.70 9.92
CA GLY A 236 -7.00 -10.00 10.03
C GLY A 236 -8.47 -9.92 9.63
N SER A 237 -9.01 -11.06 9.23
CA SER A 237 -10.43 -11.23 8.87
C SER A 237 -10.88 -12.63 9.25
N PRO A 238 -11.68 -12.76 10.32
CA PRO A 238 -12.26 -11.72 11.16
C PRO A 238 -11.24 -10.93 11.99
N GLN A 239 -11.65 -9.76 12.49
CA GLN A 239 -10.81 -8.95 13.36
C GLN A 239 -10.55 -9.65 14.70
N MET A 240 -9.39 -9.36 15.33
CA MET A 240 -9.06 -9.86 16.67
C MET A 240 -10.06 -9.33 17.71
N ASN A 241 -10.55 -10.23 18.55
CA ASN A 241 -11.35 -9.87 19.71
C ASN A 241 -10.44 -9.52 20.88
N PHE A 242 -10.77 -8.47 21.63
CA PHE A 242 -10.04 -8.05 22.80
C PHE A 242 -10.90 -8.17 24.05
N VAL A 243 -10.32 -8.70 25.12
CA VAL A 243 -10.94 -8.80 26.42
C VAL A 243 -9.95 -8.46 27.51
N ASP A 244 -10.38 -7.72 28.52
CA ASP A 244 -9.57 -7.45 29.69
C ASP A 244 -9.48 -8.72 30.56
N ALA A 245 -8.27 -9.16 30.86
CA ALA A 245 -8.02 -10.36 31.64
C ALA A 245 -7.06 -10.04 32.82
N ALA A 246 -7.38 -10.54 34.01
CA ALA A 246 -6.48 -10.43 35.15
C ALA A 246 -5.42 -11.53 35.11
N CYS A 247 -4.14 -11.13 35.18
CA CYS A 247 -3.03 -12.08 35.28
C CYS A 247 -2.82 -12.49 36.74
N LYS A 248 -3.03 -13.76 37.08
CA LYS A 248 -2.95 -14.30 38.44
C LYS A 248 -1.92 -15.41 38.54
N ALA A 249 -1.25 -15.49 39.66
CA ALA A 249 -0.39 -16.63 40.01
C ALA A 249 -1.15 -17.57 40.98
N ALA A 250 -1.21 -18.84 40.66
CA ALA A 250 -1.84 -19.89 41.48
C ALA A 250 -1.09 -21.22 41.27
N GLY A 251 -0.76 -21.94 42.35
CA GLY A 251 -0.12 -23.25 42.28
C GLY A 251 1.19 -23.32 41.50
N GLY A 252 1.97 -22.21 41.45
CA GLY A 252 3.22 -22.13 40.72
C GLY A 252 3.07 -21.89 39.22
N LYS A 253 1.85 -21.65 38.75
CA LYS A 253 1.50 -21.34 37.35
C LYS A 253 0.89 -19.95 37.25
N LEU A 254 0.87 -19.40 36.04
CA LEU A 254 0.20 -18.13 35.74
C LEU A 254 -1.07 -18.38 34.90
N TYR A 255 -2.12 -17.64 35.22
CA TYR A 255 -3.42 -17.72 34.57
C TYR A 255 -3.88 -16.33 34.13
N LEU A 256 -4.58 -16.28 33.00
CA LEU A 256 -5.39 -15.13 32.56
C LEU A 256 -6.86 -15.45 32.85
N THR A 257 -7.51 -14.59 33.65
CA THR A 257 -8.92 -14.75 34.00
C THR A 257 -9.77 -13.60 33.48
N ALA A 258 -10.84 -13.91 32.71
CA ALA A 258 -11.78 -12.95 32.18
C ALA A 258 -13.20 -13.50 32.34
N GLY A 259 -13.96 -12.97 33.31
CA GLY A 259 -15.25 -13.52 33.69
C GLY A 259 -15.13 -14.99 34.15
N SER A 260 -15.80 -15.89 33.44
CA SER A 260 -15.71 -17.36 33.67
C SER A 260 -14.56 -18.04 32.91
N LEU A 261 -13.88 -17.33 32.03
CA LEU A 261 -12.75 -17.88 31.28
C LEU A 261 -11.49 -17.86 32.15
N GLU A 262 -10.81 -19.01 32.25
CA GLU A 262 -9.50 -19.14 32.86
C GLU A 262 -8.58 -19.88 31.89
N LEU A 263 -7.48 -19.23 31.51
CA LEU A 263 -6.47 -19.75 30.58
C LEU A 263 -5.12 -19.84 31.28
N GLU A 264 -4.51 -21.02 31.29
CA GLU A 264 -3.14 -21.21 31.77
C GLU A 264 -2.17 -20.55 30.75
N ILE A 265 -1.24 -19.71 31.22
CA ILE A 265 -0.21 -19.14 30.37
C ILE A 265 0.83 -20.21 30.03
N PRO A 266 1.14 -20.43 28.74
CA PRO A 266 2.17 -21.39 28.34
C PRO A 266 3.52 -21.11 29.02
N VAL A 267 4.23 -22.18 29.38
CA VAL A 267 5.50 -22.09 30.15
C VAL A 267 6.53 -21.18 29.48
N GLU A 268 6.57 -21.20 28.14
CA GLU A 268 7.48 -20.35 27.35
C GLU A 268 7.20 -18.85 27.52
N GLN A 269 5.96 -18.49 27.85
CA GLN A 269 5.52 -17.10 28.01
C GLN A 269 5.59 -16.63 29.47
N VAL A 270 5.62 -17.53 30.45
CA VAL A 270 5.63 -17.21 31.90
C VAL A 270 6.72 -16.21 32.24
N LYS A 271 7.94 -16.41 31.73
CA LYS A 271 9.07 -15.50 31.96
C LYS A 271 8.76 -14.09 31.47
N LYS A 272 8.15 -13.94 30.28
CA LYS A 272 7.79 -12.64 29.70
C LYS A 272 6.77 -11.90 30.58
N PHE A 273 5.79 -12.61 31.14
CA PHE A 273 4.79 -12.03 32.04
C PHE A 273 5.40 -11.62 33.37
N THR A 274 6.31 -12.44 33.92
CA THR A 274 6.99 -12.17 35.20
C THR A 274 7.95 -11.00 35.07
N ASP A 275 8.87 -11.05 34.11
CA ASP A 275 9.86 -10.00 33.85
C ASP A 275 9.22 -8.67 33.49
N GLY A 276 8.10 -8.71 32.76
CA GLY A 276 7.28 -7.54 32.42
C GLY A 276 6.45 -6.98 33.57
N GLY A 277 6.43 -7.65 34.73
CA GLY A 277 5.69 -7.23 35.92
C GLY A 277 4.19 -7.20 35.70
N TYR A 278 3.63 -8.13 34.89
CA TYR A 278 2.20 -8.21 34.61
C TYR A 278 1.40 -9.03 35.61
N VAL A 279 2.07 -9.81 36.46
CA VAL A 279 1.42 -10.59 37.51
C VAL A 279 0.68 -9.67 38.49
N GLY A 280 -0.59 -9.96 38.75
CA GLY A 280 -1.47 -9.12 39.57
C GLY A 280 -2.10 -7.92 38.84
N LYS A 281 -1.81 -7.73 37.54
CA LYS A 281 -2.37 -6.64 36.73
C LYS A 281 -3.44 -7.14 35.76
N THR A 282 -4.26 -6.23 35.29
CA THR A 282 -5.11 -6.43 34.11
C THR A 282 -4.30 -6.23 32.86
N VAL A 283 -4.41 -7.19 31.91
CA VAL A 283 -3.82 -7.16 30.58
C VAL A 283 -4.92 -7.31 29.53
N VAL A 284 -4.65 -6.92 28.31
CA VAL A 284 -5.57 -7.14 27.19
C VAL A 284 -5.22 -8.49 26.54
N LEU A 285 -6.15 -9.43 26.61
CA LEU A 285 -6.09 -10.70 25.88
C LEU A 285 -6.68 -10.51 24.49
N GLY A 286 -5.87 -10.74 23.44
CA GLY A 286 -6.34 -10.78 22.08
C GLY A 286 -6.58 -12.23 21.63
N VAL A 287 -7.73 -12.49 21.02
CA VAL A 287 -8.11 -13.80 20.46
C VAL A 287 -8.55 -13.61 19.03
N ARG A 288 -7.93 -14.32 18.08
CA ARG A 288 -8.37 -14.32 16.69
C ARG A 288 -9.56 -15.25 16.51
N GLY A 289 -10.46 -14.93 15.57
CA GLY A 289 -11.66 -15.73 15.35
C GLY A 289 -11.40 -17.10 14.71
N GLU A 290 -10.17 -17.36 14.31
CA GLU A 290 -9.68 -18.64 13.76
C GLU A 290 -8.94 -19.52 14.78
N ASP A 291 -8.67 -18.99 15.97
CA ASP A 291 -8.11 -19.71 17.12
C ASP A 291 -9.26 -20.27 17.97
#